data_6d9590dd44038e5e4f5cb7237273731c
#
_entry.id   6d9590dd44038e5e4f5cb7237273731c
#
_cell.length_a   1.000
_cell.length_b   1.000
_cell.length_c   1.000
_cell.angle_alpha   90.00
_cell.angle_beta   90.00
_cell.angle_gamma   90.00
#
_symmetry.space_group_name_H-M   'P 1'
#
loop_
_entity.id
_entity.type
_entity.pdbx_description
1 polymer ?
#
loop_
_entity_poly.entity_id
_entity_poly.type
_entity_poly.pdbx_seq_one_letter_code
_entity_poly.pdbx_strand_id
1 'polypeptide(L)'
;MPVIHIDSLQTPGVELFSTLTEAQLRNRLDPEKGIFIAESPKVIRVAISAGCQPLALLCEERHIKGDAADIIAESGDIPVYTGSRELLASLTGYTLTRGVLCAMRRPAPPSVEDVCQSARRVVVIDSVVDTTNIGAIFRSAAALGIDAVLLTTTSCDPLNRRAVRVSMGSVFLLPWTWLEAPVSSLGKLGFKTVSMALCNQSIPLDSPCLKAEPRLAIVMGTEGDGLTREVIESTDYVVKIPMAHGVDSLNVAAASAVAFWELCKR
;
A
#
# COMPACT_ATOMS: atom_id res chain seq x y z
N MET A 1 -25.51 5.13 -17.94
CA MET A 1 -24.97 4.40 -16.78
C MET A 1 -26.11 3.70 -16.06
N PRO A 2 -26.10 2.36 -15.95
CA PRO A 2 -27.18 1.62 -15.30
C PRO A 2 -27.03 1.65 -13.77
N VAL A 3 -28.05 2.16 -13.08
CA VAL A 3 -28.22 1.97 -11.64
C VAL A 3 -29.02 0.69 -11.43
N ILE A 4 -28.45 -0.27 -10.74
CA ILE A 4 -28.99 -1.62 -10.53
C ILE A 4 -29.28 -1.80 -9.04
N HIS A 5 -30.57 -1.89 -8.71
CA HIS A 5 -30.99 -2.23 -7.35
C HIS A 5 -30.74 -3.71 -7.08
N ILE A 6 -30.17 -4.01 -5.93
CA ILE A 6 -29.87 -5.38 -5.50
C ILE A 6 -30.54 -5.68 -4.15
N ASP A 7 -31.14 -6.86 -4.09
CA ASP A 7 -31.74 -7.42 -2.87
C ASP A 7 -30.88 -8.59 -2.32
N SER A 8 -29.84 -8.99 -3.06
CA SER A 8 -28.94 -10.07 -2.70
C SER A 8 -27.50 -9.79 -3.15
N LEU A 9 -26.54 -10.21 -2.34
CA LEU A 9 -25.11 -10.19 -2.67
C LEU A 9 -24.74 -11.24 -3.74
N GLN A 10 -25.68 -12.10 -4.13
CA GLN A 10 -25.51 -13.08 -5.21
C GLN A 10 -25.93 -12.54 -6.58
N THR A 11 -26.34 -11.28 -6.66
CA THR A 11 -26.66 -10.63 -7.93
C THR A 11 -25.42 -10.62 -8.84
N PRO A 12 -25.55 -11.04 -10.13
CA PRO A 12 -24.41 -11.02 -11.06
C PRO A 12 -23.72 -9.66 -11.13
N GLY A 13 -22.39 -9.66 -11.05
CA GLY A 13 -21.53 -8.47 -11.00
C GLY A 13 -21.23 -7.96 -9.59
N VAL A 14 -21.95 -8.43 -8.56
CA VAL A 14 -21.70 -8.07 -7.15
C VAL A 14 -20.66 -8.98 -6.52
N GLU A 15 -20.37 -10.12 -7.12
CA GLU A 15 -19.33 -11.07 -6.68
C GLU A 15 -17.95 -10.42 -6.52
N LEU A 16 -17.64 -9.39 -7.29
CA LEU A 16 -16.41 -8.59 -7.17
C LEU A 16 -16.23 -8.03 -5.75
N PHE A 17 -17.33 -7.69 -5.09
CA PHE A 17 -17.34 -7.07 -3.77
C PHE A 17 -17.56 -8.07 -2.63
N SER A 18 -18.18 -9.23 -2.92
CA SER A 18 -18.75 -10.12 -1.89
C SER A 18 -18.07 -11.47 -1.78
N THR A 19 -17.79 -12.15 -2.89
CA THR A 19 -17.40 -13.57 -2.88
C THR A 19 -15.98 -13.83 -3.35
N LEU A 20 -15.41 -12.95 -4.20
CA LEU A 20 -14.05 -13.13 -4.68
C LEU A 20 -13.04 -12.83 -3.58
N THR A 21 -12.12 -13.78 -3.38
CA THR A 21 -10.98 -13.61 -2.48
C THR A 21 -9.97 -12.59 -3.04
N GLU A 22 -9.13 -12.03 -2.19
CA GLU A 22 -8.04 -11.14 -2.61
C GLU A 22 -7.12 -11.80 -3.67
N ALA A 23 -6.87 -13.11 -3.56
CA ALA A 23 -6.07 -13.86 -4.53
C ALA A 23 -6.77 -13.95 -5.90
N GLN A 24 -8.09 -14.17 -5.92
CA GLN A 24 -8.90 -14.18 -7.14
C GLN A 24 -8.98 -12.79 -7.77
N LEU A 25 -9.19 -11.74 -6.95
CA LEU A 25 -9.21 -10.35 -7.41
C LEU A 25 -7.85 -9.96 -8.01
N ARG A 26 -6.74 -10.33 -7.36
CA ARG A 26 -5.39 -10.07 -7.85
C ARG A 26 -5.10 -10.73 -9.20
N ASN A 27 -5.65 -11.91 -9.43
CA ASN A 27 -5.53 -12.69 -10.67
C ASN A 27 -4.09 -12.80 -11.20
N ARG A 28 -3.21 -13.45 -10.45
CA ARG A 28 -1.79 -13.59 -10.82
C ARG A 28 -1.55 -14.32 -12.14
N LEU A 29 -2.49 -15.17 -12.57
CA LEU A 29 -2.40 -15.93 -13.82
C LEU A 29 -2.73 -15.08 -15.05
N ASP A 30 -3.57 -14.05 -14.87
CA ASP A 30 -3.95 -13.08 -15.91
C ASP A 30 -3.96 -11.68 -15.27
N PRO A 31 -2.78 -11.06 -15.05
CA PRO A 31 -2.67 -9.79 -14.34
C PRO A 31 -3.44 -8.63 -14.99
N GLU A 32 -3.64 -8.67 -16.31
CA GLU A 32 -4.41 -7.65 -17.03
C GLU A 32 -5.89 -7.62 -16.63
N LYS A 33 -6.41 -8.75 -16.12
CA LYS A 33 -7.77 -8.87 -15.58
C LYS A 33 -7.81 -8.65 -14.06
N GLY A 34 -6.67 -8.39 -13.43
CA GLY A 34 -6.60 -8.14 -12.01
C GLY A 34 -7.41 -6.92 -11.58
N ILE A 35 -8.02 -7.03 -10.40
CA ILE A 35 -8.91 -6.02 -9.81
C ILE A 35 -8.46 -5.73 -8.38
N PHE A 36 -8.76 -4.56 -7.87
CA PHE A 36 -8.70 -4.24 -6.45
C PHE A 36 -9.95 -3.47 -6.04
N ILE A 37 -10.25 -3.46 -4.75
CA ILE A 37 -11.40 -2.75 -4.19
C ILE A 37 -10.92 -1.52 -3.42
N ALA A 38 -11.34 -0.35 -3.88
CA ALA A 38 -11.21 0.92 -3.15
C ALA A 38 -12.45 1.16 -2.29
N GLU A 39 -12.25 1.55 -1.03
CA GLU A 39 -13.31 1.80 -0.06
C GLU A 39 -13.27 3.25 0.41
N SER A 40 -14.36 3.92 0.36
CA SER A 40 -14.66 5.32 0.69
C SER A 40 -14.48 6.30 -0.48
N PRO A 41 -15.34 7.32 -0.57
CA PRO A 41 -15.28 8.33 -1.64
C PRO A 41 -13.89 8.99 -1.74
N LYS A 42 -13.26 9.31 -0.60
CA LYS A 42 -11.93 9.93 -0.59
C LYS A 42 -10.86 9.06 -1.24
N VAL A 43 -10.82 7.77 -0.91
CA VAL A 43 -9.84 6.83 -1.46
C VAL A 43 -10.10 6.59 -2.94
N ILE A 44 -11.37 6.48 -3.34
CA ILE A 44 -11.77 6.28 -4.74
C ILE A 44 -11.32 7.47 -5.60
N ARG A 45 -11.55 8.72 -5.13
CA ARG A 45 -11.09 9.92 -5.85
C ARG A 45 -9.58 9.95 -6.02
N VAL A 46 -8.81 9.59 -4.98
CA VAL A 46 -7.35 9.52 -5.09
C VAL A 46 -6.93 8.48 -6.12
N ALA A 47 -7.57 7.31 -6.13
CA ALA A 47 -7.28 6.27 -7.12
C ALA A 47 -7.61 6.72 -8.56
N ILE A 48 -8.77 7.35 -8.78
CA ILE A 48 -9.16 7.90 -10.10
C ILE A 48 -8.15 8.97 -10.54
N SER A 49 -7.80 9.91 -9.66
CA SER A 49 -6.82 10.97 -9.95
C SER A 49 -5.43 10.41 -10.26
N ALA A 50 -5.10 9.22 -9.75
CA ALA A 50 -3.88 8.50 -10.07
C ALA A 50 -3.98 7.64 -11.36
N GLY A 51 -5.11 7.73 -12.10
CA GLY A 51 -5.32 7.02 -13.36
C GLY A 51 -5.88 5.60 -13.23
N CYS A 52 -6.30 5.16 -12.05
CA CYS A 52 -6.95 3.87 -11.89
C CYS A 52 -8.33 3.87 -12.54
N GLN A 53 -8.62 2.83 -13.31
CA GLN A 53 -9.86 2.69 -14.07
C GLN A 53 -10.96 2.04 -13.22
N PRO A 54 -12.09 2.73 -12.93
CA PRO A 54 -13.27 2.14 -12.32
C PRO A 54 -13.92 1.09 -13.23
N LEU A 55 -14.43 0.00 -12.63
CA LEU A 55 -15.12 -1.10 -13.34
C LEU A 55 -16.56 -1.26 -12.86
N ALA A 56 -16.83 -1.03 -11.58
CA ALA A 56 -18.13 -1.10 -10.97
C ALA A 56 -18.15 -0.33 -9.64
N LEU A 57 -19.30 0.20 -9.28
CA LEU A 57 -19.55 0.84 -7.98
C LEU A 57 -20.59 0.06 -7.19
N LEU A 58 -20.46 0.05 -5.87
CA LEU A 58 -21.47 -0.47 -4.94
C LEU A 58 -21.63 0.51 -3.78
N CYS A 59 -22.86 1.03 -3.58
CA CYS A 59 -23.15 1.99 -2.53
C CYS A 59 -24.61 1.98 -2.08
N GLU A 60 -24.88 2.58 -0.91
CA GLU A 60 -26.26 2.89 -0.52
C GLU A 60 -26.85 3.95 -1.47
N GLU A 61 -28.18 3.89 -1.71
CA GLU A 61 -28.88 4.79 -2.63
C GLU A 61 -28.62 6.29 -2.35
N ARG A 62 -28.54 6.66 -1.07
CA ARG A 62 -28.27 8.05 -0.65
C ARG A 62 -26.95 8.61 -1.19
N HIS A 63 -25.97 7.77 -1.47
CA HIS A 63 -24.65 8.19 -1.97
C HIS A 63 -24.66 8.48 -3.47
N ILE A 64 -25.64 7.96 -4.23
CA ILE A 64 -25.73 8.17 -5.69
C ILE A 64 -25.84 9.67 -6.02
N LYS A 65 -26.65 10.40 -5.27
CA LYS A 65 -26.83 11.87 -5.40
C LYS A 65 -26.04 12.66 -4.36
N GLY A 66 -25.28 11.95 -3.49
CA GLY A 66 -24.48 12.52 -2.42
C GLY A 66 -22.98 12.33 -2.67
N ASP A 67 -22.30 11.70 -1.71
CA ASP A 67 -20.82 11.59 -1.69
C ASP A 67 -20.19 10.84 -2.88
N ALA A 68 -20.96 10.09 -3.66
CA ALA A 68 -20.48 9.38 -4.84
C ALA A 68 -20.88 10.04 -6.17
N ALA A 69 -21.60 11.14 -6.16
CA ALA A 69 -22.15 11.74 -7.38
C ALA A 69 -21.08 12.15 -8.41
N ASP A 70 -20.01 12.78 -7.97
CA ASP A 70 -18.87 13.15 -8.79
C ASP A 70 -18.09 11.93 -9.29
N ILE A 71 -17.85 10.94 -8.41
CA ILE A 71 -17.20 9.67 -8.76
C ILE A 71 -17.99 8.97 -9.87
N ILE A 72 -19.32 8.91 -9.71
CA ILE A 72 -20.20 8.30 -10.69
C ILE A 72 -20.12 9.04 -12.03
N ALA A 73 -20.13 10.37 -12.01
CA ALA A 73 -20.03 11.18 -13.23
C ALA A 73 -18.70 10.99 -13.97
N GLU A 74 -17.59 10.85 -13.23
CA GLU A 74 -16.25 10.68 -13.80
C GLU A 74 -15.98 9.24 -14.26
N SER A 75 -16.69 8.24 -13.72
CA SER A 75 -16.43 6.81 -13.97
C SER A 75 -16.96 6.30 -15.33
N GLY A 76 -17.67 7.11 -16.11
CA GLY A 76 -18.23 6.71 -17.41
C GLY A 76 -19.39 5.75 -17.30
N ASP A 77 -19.56 4.85 -18.26
CA ASP A 77 -20.72 3.95 -18.36
C ASP A 77 -20.45 2.59 -17.66
N ILE A 78 -20.20 2.64 -16.36
CA ILE A 78 -20.01 1.43 -15.53
C ILE A 78 -21.26 1.13 -14.70
N PRO A 79 -21.51 -0.13 -14.29
CA PRO A 79 -22.63 -0.47 -13.42
C PRO A 79 -22.48 0.14 -12.03
N VAL A 80 -23.56 0.70 -11.50
CA VAL A 80 -23.68 1.18 -10.12
C VAL A 80 -24.71 0.32 -9.40
N TYR A 81 -24.22 -0.59 -8.56
CA TYR A 81 -25.06 -1.42 -7.72
C TYR A 81 -25.47 -0.64 -6.48
N THR A 82 -26.75 -0.73 -6.09
CA THR A 82 -27.26 -0.09 -4.89
C THR A 82 -28.18 -1.02 -4.12
N GLY A 83 -28.08 -1.00 -2.80
CA GLY A 83 -28.89 -1.83 -1.93
C GLY A 83 -29.09 -1.19 -0.57
N SER A 84 -29.86 -1.89 0.29
CA SER A 84 -30.11 -1.41 1.64
C SER A 84 -28.82 -1.37 2.47
N ARG A 85 -28.82 -0.54 3.50
CA ARG A 85 -27.69 -0.43 4.45
C ARG A 85 -27.40 -1.77 5.12
N GLU A 86 -28.46 -2.53 5.45
CA GLU A 86 -28.38 -3.83 6.09
C GLU A 86 -27.72 -4.86 5.16
N LEU A 87 -28.12 -4.88 3.89
CA LEU A 87 -27.52 -5.74 2.88
C LEU A 87 -26.02 -5.44 2.71
N LEU A 88 -25.67 -4.17 2.58
CA LEU A 88 -24.27 -3.77 2.41
C LEU A 88 -23.42 -4.00 3.68
N ALA A 89 -24.01 -3.88 4.87
CA ALA A 89 -23.34 -4.20 6.13
C ALA A 89 -23.01 -5.70 6.23
N SER A 90 -23.87 -6.57 5.71
CA SER A 90 -23.63 -8.02 5.70
C SER A 90 -22.40 -8.42 4.86
N LEU A 91 -22.04 -7.63 3.85
CA LEU A 91 -20.89 -7.85 2.98
C LEU A 91 -19.56 -7.66 3.70
N THR A 92 -19.49 -6.74 4.65
CA THR A 92 -18.23 -6.35 5.31
C THR A 92 -18.12 -6.86 6.75
N GLY A 93 -19.21 -7.41 7.30
CA GLY A 93 -19.31 -7.78 8.71
C GLY A 93 -19.38 -6.57 9.66
N TYR A 94 -19.38 -5.35 9.13
CA TYR A 94 -19.57 -4.10 9.88
C TYR A 94 -20.31 -3.07 9.02
N THR A 95 -20.98 -2.13 9.64
CA THR A 95 -21.63 -1.03 8.92
C THR A 95 -20.56 -0.27 8.12
N LEU A 96 -20.72 -0.19 6.80
CA LEU A 96 -19.88 0.64 5.93
C LEU A 96 -20.04 2.10 6.35
N THR A 97 -19.14 2.57 7.22
CA THR A 97 -19.23 3.93 7.78
C THR A 97 -19.13 5.03 6.71
N ARG A 98 -18.63 4.68 5.52
CA ARG A 98 -18.51 5.59 4.37
C ARG A 98 -19.15 5.09 3.08
N GLY A 99 -19.87 4.00 3.13
CA GLY A 99 -20.93 3.54 2.23
C GLY A 99 -20.65 3.37 0.73
N VAL A 100 -19.41 3.55 0.25
CA VAL A 100 -19.09 3.46 -1.18
C VAL A 100 -17.90 2.55 -1.40
N LEU A 101 -18.06 1.56 -2.28
CA LEU A 101 -17.01 0.68 -2.78
C LEU A 101 -16.86 0.86 -4.29
N CYS A 102 -15.64 0.78 -4.79
CA CYS A 102 -15.34 0.77 -6.21
C CYS A 102 -14.41 -0.39 -6.54
N ALA A 103 -14.82 -1.25 -7.45
CA ALA A 103 -13.94 -2.22 -8.08
C ALA A 103 -13.18 -1.50 -9.19
N MET A 104 -11.86 -1.60 -9.18
CA MET A 104 -10.98 -0.93 -10.12
C MET A 104 -9.99 -1.91 -10.75
N ARG A 105 -9.60 -1.65 -11.98
CA ARG A 105 -8.55 -2.41 -12.66
C ARG A 105 -7.20 -2.18 -11.95
N ARG A 106 -6.46 -3.27 -11.75
CA ARG A 106 -5.09 -3.16 -11.23
C ARG A 106 -4.19 -2.55 -12.30
N PRO A 107 -3.37 -1.54 -11.94
CA PRO A 107 -2.32 -1.08 -12.83
C PRO A 107 -1.24 -2.16 -12.96
N ALA A 108 -0.62 -2.26 -14.14
CA ALA A 108 0.58 -3.07 -14.30
C ALA A 108 1.70 -2.42 -13.47
N PRO A 109 2.45 -3.21 -12.65
CA PRO A 109 3.55 -2.66 -11.89
C PRO A 109 4.68 -2.22 -12.84
N PRO A 110 5.26 -1.02 -12.64
CA PRO A 110 6.43 -0.58 -13.39
C PRO A 110 7.67 -1.42 -13.05
N SER A 111 8.77 -1.26 -13.81
CA SER A 111 10.05 -1.90 -13.47
C SER A 111 10.69 -1.25 -12.23
N VAL A 112 11.63 -1.95 -11.58
CA VAL A 112 12.40 -1.40 -10.46
C VAL A 112 13.23 -0.20 -10.92
N GLU A 113 13.79 -0.29 -12.12
CA GLU A 113 14.57 0.77 -12.76
C GLU A 113 13.75 2.04 -12.96
N ASP A 114 12.52 1.92 -13.48
CA ASP A 114 11.62 3.06 -13.70
C ASP A 114 11.24 3.74 -12.38
N VAL A 115 10.87 2.93 -11.38
CA VAL A 115 10.47 3.42 -10.04
C VAL A 115 11.64 4.11 -9.34
N CYS A 116 12.85 3.62 -9.55
CA CYS A 116 14.05 4.14 -8.90
C CYS A 116 14.75 5.26 -9.69
N GLN A 117 14.40 5.55 -10.93
CA GLN A 117 15.16 6.41 -11.83
C GLN A 117 15.53 7.77 -11.21
N SER A 118 14.55 8.48 -10.69
CA SER A 118 14.72 9.81 -10.07
C SER A 118 14.67 9.79 -8.53
N ALA A 119 14.43 8.61 -7.95
CA ALA A 119 14.26 8.48 -6.51
C ALA A 119 15.58 8.67 -5.74
N ARG A 120 15.53 9.39 -4.64
CA ARG A 120 16.65 9.59 -3.71
C ARG A 120 16.45 8.82 -2.40
N ARG A 121 15.22 8.65 -1.99
CA ARG A 121 14.82 7.94 -0.76
C ARG A 121 13.78 6.91 -1.12
N VAL A 122 14.14 5.65 -1.06
CA VAL A 122 13.21 4.54 -1.28
C VAL A 122 13.07 3.72 -0.01
N VAL A 123 11.90 3.13 0.18
CA VAL A 123 11.71 2.11 1.22
C VAL A 123 11.58 0.75 0.58
N VAL A 124 12.26 -0.24 1.11
CA VAL A 124 12.08 -1.66 0.81
C VAL A 124 11.31 -2.29 1.96
N ILE A 125 10.15 -2.80 1.67
CA ILE A 125 9.30 -3.52 2.63
C ILE A 125 9.58 -5.01 2.44
N ASP A 126 10.26 -5.62 3.42
CA ASP A 126 10.68 -7.02 3.33
C ASP A 126 9.85 -7.91 4.24
N SER A 127 9.10 -8.84 3.62
CA SER A 127 8.32 -9.89 4.29
C SER A 127 7.27 -9.38 5.29
N VAL A 128 6.77 -8.15 5.12
CA VAL A 128 5.69 -7.60 5.95
C VAL A 128 4.35 -8.13 5.45
N VAL A 129 3.70 -8.98 6.24
CA VAL A 129 2.46 -9.69 5.85
C VAL A 129 1.17 -9.05 6.39
N ASP A 130 1.25 -8.19 7.40
CA ASP A 130 0.07 -7.48 7.91
C ASP A 130 -0.30 -6.32 6.98
N THR A 131 -1.50 -6.42 6.41
CA THR A 131 -2.08 -5.42 5.52
C THR A 131 -2.24 -4.05 6.17
N THR A 132 -2.43 -4.00 7.49
CA THR A 132 -2.54 -2.74 8.25
C THR A 132 -1.20 -2.03 8.27
N ASN A 133 -0.11 -2.77 8.50
CA ASN A 133 1.24 -2.22 8.50
C ASN A 133 1.63 -1.74 7.10
N ILE A 134 1.35 -2.52 6.05
CA ILE A 134 1.56 -2.08 4.65
C ILE A 134 0.86 -0.73 4.41
N GLY A 135 -0.43 -0.63 4.71
CA GLY A 135 -1.17 0.62 4.51
C GLY A 135 -0.61 1.80 5.30
N ALA A 136 -0.21 1.58 6.56
CA ALA A 136 0.37 2.61 7.42
C ALA A 136 1.76 3.05 6.95
N ILE A 137 2.61 2.11 6.47
CA ILE A 137 3.92 2.43 5.89
C ILE A 137 3.75 3.30 4.65
N PHE A 138 2.87 2.93 3.70
CA PHE A 138 2.60 3.76 2.52
C PHE A 138 2.14 5.17 2.89
N ARG A 139 1.28 5.28 3.91
CA ARG A 139 0.80 6.59 4.38
C ARG A 139 1.92 7.44 4.96
N SER A 140 2.77 6.86 5.77
CA SER A 140 3.94 7.54 6.35
C SER A 140 4.98 7.88 5.27
N ALA A 141 5.22 6.97 4.33
CA ALA A 141 6.13 7.17 3.21
C ALA A 141 5.72 8.39 2.36
N ALA A 142 4.45 8.45 1.95
CA ALA A 142 3.93 9.58 1.18
C ALA A 142 3.99 10.91 1.96
N ALA A 143 3.68 10.88 3.27
CA ALA A 143 3.68 12.08 4.09
C ALA A 143 5.07 12.61 4.42
N LEU A 144 6.08 11.75 4.49
CA LEU A 144 7.41 12.06 5.02
C LEU A 144 8.52 12.11 3.96
N GLY A 145 8.17 12.06 2.66
CA GLY A 145 9.10 12.35 1.58
C GLY A 145 9.90 11.14 1.08
N ILE A 146 9.37 9.93 1.19
CA ILE A 146 9.82 8.78 0.43
C ILE A 146 9.42 8.99 -1.04
N ASP A 147 10.32 8.72 -1.95
CA ASP A 147 10.10 8.91 -3.38
C ASP A 147 9.48 7.68 -4.04
N ALA A 148 9.77 6.47 -3.53
CA ALA A 148 9.25 5.21 -4.07
C ALA A 148 9.24 4.08 -3.04
N VAL A 149 8.39 3.06 -3.28
CA VAL A 149 8.25 1.88 -2.42
C VAL A 149 8.55 0.62 -3.22
N LEU A 150 9.43 -0.21 -2.69
CA LEU A 150 9.72 -1.55 -3.22
C LEU A 150 9.23 -2.59 -2.21
N LEU A 151 8.63 -3.67 -2.68
CA LEU A 151 8.17 -4.76 -1.82
C LEU A 151 8.77 -6.08 -2.26
N THR A 152 9.31 -6.85 -1.33
CA THR A 152 9.66 -8.25 -1.64
C THR A 152 8.40 -9.07 -1.92
N THR A 153 8.52 -10.10 -2.73
CA THR A 153 7.39 -10.95 -3.15
C THR A 153 6.73 -11.71 -2.01
N THR A 154 7.41 -11.79 -0.86
CA THR A 154 6.93 -12.36 0.41
C THR A 154 6.07 -11.38 1.22
N SER A 155 6.08 -10.10 0.86
CA SER A 155 5.24 -9.09 1.49
C SER A 155 3.79 -9.15 1.02
N CYS A 156 2.88 -8.65 1.84
CA CYS A 156 1.48 -8.53 1.47
C CYS A 156 1.28 -7.53 0.32
N ASP A 157 0.23 -7.78 -0.45
CA ASP A 157 -0.16 -6.93 -1.56
C ASP A 157 -0.64 -5.55 -1.09
N PRO A 158 -0.02 -4.44 -1.54
CA PRO A 158 -0.45 -3.09 -1.15
C PRO A 158 -1.82 -2.70 -1.72
N LEU A 159 -2.30 -3.37 -2.77
CA LEU A 159 -3.66 -3.21 -3.29
C LEU A 159 -4.69 -4.13 -2.63
N ASN A 160 -4.33 -4.87 -1.56
CA ASN A 160 -5.30 -5.52 -0.69
C ASN A 160 -6.27 -4.46 -0.13
N ARG A 161 -7.58 -4.77 -0.12
CA ARG A 161 -8.63 -3.85 0.29
C ARG A 161 -8.35 -3.14 1.62
N ARG A 162 -7.84 -3.89 2.61
CA ARG A 162 -7.50 -3.33 3.94
C ARG A 162 -6.31 -2.38 3.88
N ALA A 163 -5.25 -2.73 3.12
CA ALA A 163 -4.08 -1.89 2.94
C ALA A 163 -4.45 -0.57 2.23
N VAL A 164 -5.22 -0.64 1.14
CA VAL A 164 -5.75 0.53 0.43
C VAL A 164 -6.53 1.45 1.37
N ARG A 165 -7.42 0.88 2.19
CA ARG A 165 -8.22 1.65 3.17
C ARG A 165 -7.34 2.31 4.23
N VAL A 166 -6.42 1.58 4.85
CA VAL A 166 -5.53 2.08 5.91
C VAL A 166 -4.60 3.16 5.38
N SER A 167 -4.10 3.00 4.15
CA SER A 167 -3.26 4.01 3.49
C SER A 167 -4.00 5.33 3.21
N MET A 168 -5.33 5.34 3.31
CA MET A 168 -6.18 6.48 2.90
C MET A 168 -5.93 6.91 1.45
N GLY A 169 -5.56 5.96 0.57
CA GLY A 169 -5.23 6.19 -0.83
C GLY A 169 -3.77 6.56 -1.09
N SER A 170 -2.91 6.65 -0.06
CA SER A 170 -1.50 7.00 -0.27
C SER A 170 -0.74 5.96 -1.11
N VAL A 171 -1.23 4.74 -1.20
CA VAL A 171 -0.71 3.71 -2.12
C VAL A 171 -0.75 4.14 -3.59
N PHE A 172 -1.60 5.09 -3.96
CA PHE A 172 -1.71 5.64 -5.31
C PHE A 172 -0.90 6.93 -5.52
N LEU A 173 -0.30 7.47 -4.46
CA LEU A 173 0.46 8.72 -4.51
C LEU A 173 1.96 8.49 -4.74
N LEU A 174 2.44 7.29 -4.51
CA LEU A 174 3.84 6.90 -4.66
C LEU A 174 3.98 5.83 -5.73
N PRO A 175 5.00 5.92 -6.59
CA PRO A 175 5.37 4.80 -7.43
C PRO A 175 5.84 3.63 -6.55
N TRP A 176 5.40 2.42 -6.90
CA TRP A 176 5.82 1.22 -6.19
C TRP A 176 5.84 0.01 -7.12
N THR A 177 6.68 -0.97 -6.79
CA THR A 177 6.77 -2.23 -7.52
C THR A 177 7.30 -3.37 -6.64
N TRP A 178 7.31 -4.57 -7.19
CA TRP A 178 7.88 -5.75 -6.55
C TRP A 178 9.39 -5.82 -6.79
N LEU A 179 10.14 -6.09 -5.73
CA LEU A 179 11.58 -6.37 -5.77
C LEU A 179 11.78 -7.89 -5.72
N GLU A 180 12.07 -8.48 -6.86
CA GLU A 180 12.34 -9.92 -6.98
C GLU A 180 13.82 -10.24 -6.75
N ALA A 181 14.70 -9.27 -7.04
CA ALA A 181 16.13 -9.39 -6.83
C ALA A 181 16.52 -9.13 -5.36
N PRO A 182 17.69 -9.61 -4.90
CA PRO A 182 18.21 -9.29 -3.57
C PRO A 182 18.35 -7.77 -3.33
N VAL A 183 18.15 -7.32 -2.10
CA VAL A 183 18.25 -5.90 -1.71
C VAL A 183 19.57 -5.26 -2.15
N SER A 184 20.67 -6.01 -2.07
CA SER A 184 22.01 -5.56 -2.52
C SER A 184 22.08 -5.15 -3.99
N SER A 185 21.14 -5.62 -4.83
CA SER A 185 21.05 -5.23 -6.25
C SER A 185 20.79 -3.74 -6.44
N LEU A 186 20.20 -3.06 -5.44
CA LEU A 186 19.93 -1.62 -5.47
C LEU A 186 21.21 -0.78 -5.49
N GLY A 187 22.35 -1.35 -5.07
CA GLY A 187 23.67 -0.73 -5.23
C GLY A 187 24.01 -0.43 -6.69
N LYS A 188 23.55 -1.25 -7.64
CA LYS A 188 23.74 -1.02 -9.10
C LYS A 188 22.97 0.20 -9.59
N LEU A 189 21.91 0.58 -8.88
CA LEU A 189 21.11 1.79 -9.15
C LEU A 189 21.62 3.01 -8.35
N GLY A 190 22.77 2.88 -7.69
CA GLY A 190 23.44 3.95 -6.94
C GLY A 190 22.86 4.21 -5.55
N PHE A 191 22.07 3.30 -5.00
CA PHE A 191 21.61 3.41 -3.60
C PHE A 191 22.62 2.81 -2.62
N LYS A 192 22.77 3.49 -1.48
CA LYS A 192 23.26 2.86 -0.26
C LYS A 192 22.07 2.23 0.46
N THR A 193 22.24 1.00 0.93
CA THR A 193 21.19 0.22 1.58
C THR A 193 21.33 0.27 3.09
N VAL A 194 20.18 0.46 3.77
CA VAL A 194 20.11 0.64 5.23
C VAL A 194 19.12 -0.38 5.81
N SER A 195 19.61 -1.37 6.53
CA SER A 195 18.76 -2.30 7.31
C SER A 195 18.35 -1.69 8.63
N MET A 196 17.04 -1.58 8.87
CA MET A 196 16.49 -1.20 10.17
C MET A 196 16.47 -2.43 11.08
N ALA A 197 17.54 -2.62 11.86
CA ALA A 197 17.70 -3.81 12.71
C ALA A 197 18.53 -3.51 13.97
N LEU A 198 18.23 -4.25 15.05
CA LEU A 198 18.99 -4.19 16.30
C LEU A 198 20.02 -5.30 16.32
N CYS A 199 21.30 -4.94 16.16
CA CYS A 199 22.42 -5.83 16.35
C CYS A 199 23.63 -5.09 16.95
N ASN A 200 24.70 -5.82 17.30
CA ASN A 200 25.89 -5.23 17.94
C ASN A 200 26.60 -4.17 17.07
N GLN A 201 26.44 -4.24 15.75
CA GLN A 201 27.09 -3.34 14.79
C GLN A 201 26.16 -2.18 14.37
N SER A 202 24.94 -2.10 14.89
CA SER A 202 23.97 -1.07 14.48
C SER A 202 24.40 0.30 14.94
N ILE A 203 24.47 1.24 13.99
CA ILE A 203 24.67 2.67 14.27
C ILE A 203 23.34 3.34 14.60
N PRO A 204 23.33 4.45 15.35
CA PRO A 204 22.11 5.22 15.61
C PRO A 204 21.52 5.81 14.32
N LEU A 205 20.18 5.91 14.27
CA LEU A 205 19.42 6.45 13.12
C LEU A 205 19.78 7.90 12.77
N ASP A 206 20.16 8.69 13.76
CA ASP A 206 20.54 10.10 13.62
C ASP A 206 22.00 10.31 13.17
N SER A 207 22.73 9.22 12.85
CA SER A 207 24.12 9.27 12.41
C SER A 207 24.30 10.15 11.16
N PRO A 208 25.22 11.14 11.18
CA PRO A 208 25.38 12.11 10.08
C PRO A 208 25.71 11.47 8.71
N CYS A 209 26.40 10.30 8.71
CA CYS A 209 26.77 9.60 7.48
C CYS A 209 25.53 9.20 6.66
N LEU A 210 24.42 8.84 7.32
CA LEU A 210 23.19 8.43 6.62
C LEU A 210 22.56 9.61 5.88
N LYS A 211 22.57 10.81 6.46
CA LYS A 211 22.03 12.03 5.84
C LYS A 211 22.89 12.53 4.68
N ALA A 212 24.19 12.24 4.72
CA ALA A 212 25.12 12.63 3.68
C ALA A 212 24.98 11.79 2.41
N GLU A 213 24.37 10.59 2.49
CA GLU A 213 24.17 9.74 1.33
C GLU A 213 23.19 10.35 0.33
N PRO A 214 23.59 10.49 -0.95
CA PRO A 214 22.72 11.09 -1.96
C PRO A 214 21.49 10.25 -2.25
N ARG A 215 21.61 8.91 -2.16
CA ARG A 215 20.53 7.96 -2.41
C ARG A 215 20.53 6.86 -1.34
N LEU A 216 19.41 6.69 -0.63
CA LEU A 216 19.22 5.65 0.39
C LEU A 216 18.03 4.75 0.07
N ALA A 217 18.23 3.44 0.25
CA ALA A 217 17.19 2.43 0.30
C ALA A 217 17.05 1.92 1.75
N ILE A 218 15.92 2.25 2.38
CA ILE A 218 15.64 1.94 3.79
C ILE A 218 14.87 0.62 3.83
N VAL A 219 15.45 -0.42 4.40
CA VAL A 219 14.88 -1.77 4.46
C VAL A 219 14.17 -1.97 5.80
N MET A 220 12.87 -2.23 5.72
CA MET A 220 11.98 -2.47 6.85
C MET A 220 11.56 -3.93 6.86
N GLY A 221 11.87 -4.64 7.93
CA GLY A 221 11.54 -6.06 8.09
C GLY A 221 10.17 -6.32 8.73
N THR A 222 9.82 -7.60 8.77
CA THR A 222 8.58 -8.07 9.42
C THR A 222 8.58 -7.86 10.94
N GLU A 223 7.40 -7.94 11.54
CA GLU A 223 7.25 -7.95 12.99
C GLU A 223 7.69 -9.31 13.58
N GLY A 224 8.28 -9.26 14.75
CA GLY A 224 8.81 -10.44 15.46
C GLY A 224 10.25 -10.74 15.07
N ASP A 225 10.47 -11.46 13.98
CA ASP A 225 11.81 -11.89 13.55
C ASP A 225 12.65 -10.78 12.91
N GLY A 226 12.02 -9.69 12.46
CA GLY A 226 12.69 -8.58 11.79
C GLY A 226 13.24 -8.96 10.40
N LEU A 227 14.38 -8.42 10.05
CA LEU A 227 15.11 -8.75 8.83
C LEU A 227 15.95 -10.02 9.02
N THR A 228 16.05 -10.85 7.97
CA THR A 228 16.91 -12.02 8.01
C THR A 228 18.37 -11.62 8.11
N ARG A 229 19.21 -12.52 8.69
CA ARG A 229 20.65 -12.29 8.79
C ARG A 229 21.30 -12.03 7.44
N GLU A 230 20.85 -12.75 6.41
CA GLU A 230 21.33 -12.58 5.03
C GLU A 230 21.06 -11.16 4.51
N VAL A 231 19.87 -10.63 4.72
CA VAL A 231 19.51 -9.24 4.33
C VAL A 231 20.38 -8.24 5.11
N ILE A 232 20.51 -8.42 6.44
CA ILE A 232 21.31 -7.52 7.29
C ILE A 232 22.78 -7.49 6.83
N GLU A 233 23.39 -8.65 6.57
CA GLU A 233 24.79 -8.76 6.15
C GLU A 233 25.03 -8.24 4.71
N SER A 234 23.97 -8.15 3.89
CA SER A 234 24.04 -7.68 2.51
C SER A 234 23.89 -6.16 2.34
N THR A 235 23.55 -5.44 3.41
CA THR A 235 23.33 -3.97 3.37
C THR A 235 24.58 -3.18 3.77
N ASP A 236 24.69 -1.93 3.25
CA ASP A 236 25.82 -1.04 3.53
C ASP A 236 25.83 -0.56 4.98
N TYR A 237 24.65 -0.33 5.57
CA TYR A 237 24.49 0.15 6.95
C TYR A 237 23.46 -0.69 7.70
N VAL A 238 23.73 -0.98 8.96
CA VAL A 238 22.74 -1.51 9.90
C VAL A 238 22.43 -0.44 10.93
N VAL A 239 21.15 -0.08 11.06
CA VAL A 239 20.73 1.11 11.80
C VAL A 239 19.66 0.75 12.82
N LYS A 240 19.79 1.31 14.01
CA LYS A 240 18.82 1.18 15.09
C LYS A 240 18.21 2.52 15.49
N ILE A 241 16.94 2.50 15.88
CA ILE A 241 16.31 3.58 16.61
C ILE A 241 16.73 3.43 18.08
N PRO A 242 17.39 4.43 18.69
CA PRO A 242 17.70 4.38 20.11
C PRO A 242 16.41 4.28 20.94
N MET A 243 16.31 3.25 21.77
CA MET A 243 15.13 2.97 22.61
C MET A 243 15.42 3.27 24.07
N ALA A 244 14.38 3.57 24.84
CA ALA A 244 14.43 3.75 26.28
C ALA A 244 13.78 2.56 27.01
N HIS A 245 14.00 2.46 28.32
CA HIS A 245 13.34 1.52 29.21
C HIS A 245 13.49 0.03 28.85
N GLY A 246 14.52 -0.36 28.09
CA GLY A 246 14.73 -1.76 27.69
C GLY A 246 13.74 -2.26 26.63
N VAL A 247 13.06 -1.37 25.92
CA VAL A 247 12.22 -1.75 24.76
C VAL A 247 13.13 -2.05 23.58
N ASP A 248 12.94 -3.21 22.97
CA ASP A 248 13.82 -3.71 21.88
C ASP A 248 13.34 -3.28 20.49
N SER A 249 12.04 -3.09 20.30
CA SER A 249 11.46 -2.82 18.98
C SER A 249 10.21 -1.95 19.05
N LEU A 250 9.88 -1.34 17.91
CA LEU A 250 8.60 -0.70 17.63
C LEU A 250 7.85 -1.53 16.58
N ASN A 251 6.52 -1.40 16.55
CA ASN A 251 5.74 -1.83 15.39
C ASN A 251 6.38 -1.29 14.11
N VAL A 252 6.44 -2.10 13.04
CA VAL A 252 7.16 -1.76 11.80
C VAL A 252 6.65 -0.47 11.16
N ALA A 253 5.35 -0.17 11.23
CA ALA A 253 4.81 1.06 10.69
C ALA A 253 5.21 2.29 11.53
N ALA A 254 5.33 2.15 12.85
CA ALA A 254 5.86 3.20 13.73
C ALA A 254 7.36 3.42 13.49
N ALA A 255 8.14 2.34 13.43
CA ALA A 255 9.58 2.37 13.13
C ALA A 255 9.85 3.05 11.78
N SER A 256 9.06 2.72 10.74
CA SER A 256 9.19 3.34 9.42
C SER A 256 8.89 4.83 9.45
N ALA A 257 7.87 5.28 10.17
CA ALA A 257 7.58 6.71 10.29
C ALA A 257 8.73 7.50 10.96
N VAL A 258 9.35 6.93 12.01
CA VAL A 258 10.52 7.53 12.67
C VAL A 258 11.72 7.57 11.72
N ALA A 259 11.99 6.46 11.02
CA ALA A 259 13.09 6.38 10.05
C ALA A 259 12.91 7.39 8.90
N PHE A 260 11.71 7.49 8.33
CA PHE A 260 11.42 8.43 7.24
C PHE A 260 11.53 9.88 7.71
N TRP A 261 11.00 10.21 8.89
CA TRP A 261 11.14 11.54 9.46
C TRP A 261 12.61 11.95 9.59
N GLU A 262 13.48 11.06 10.06
CA GLU A 262 14.89 11.39 10.29
C GLU A 262 15.71 11.41 9.00
N LEU A 263 15.51 10.44 8.09
CA LEU A 263 16.34 10.24 6.91
C LEU A 263 15.86 10.98 5.65
N CYS A 264 14.61 11.46 5.63
CA CYS A 264 14.05 12.17 4.47
C CYS A 264 13.91 13.69 4.66
N LYS A 265 14.35 14.21 5.81
CA LYS A 265 14.39 15.68 6.01
C LYS A 265 15.24 16.34 4.94
N ARG A 266 14.65 17.28 4.25
CA ARG A 266 15.30 18.14 3.24
C ARG A 266 15.75 19.44 3.87
#